data_c96ab18d05abc637f66be5b7d2791f77
#
_entry.id   c96ab18d05abc637f66be5b7d2791f77
#
_cell.length_a   1.000
_cell.length_b   1.000
_cell.length_c   1.000
_cell.angle_alpha   90.00
_cell.angle_beta   90.00
_cell.angle_gamma   90.00
#
_symmetry.space_group_name_H-M   'P 1'
#
loop_
_entity.id
_entity.type
_entity.pdbx_description
1 polymer ?
#
loop_
_entity_poly.entity_id
_entity_poly.type
_entity_poly.pdbx_seq_one_letter_code
_entity_poly.pdbx_strand_id
1 'polypeptide(L)'
;MKGRINTLNEEIPAKDDKEFQALVEACKDLTVRYIKSSDMFPQDSAFAIKNISNPMFLVDFICTNLPLKKDEKIELLRIDALRARTYRLLEILNREVQLAEIKESIQMRAREDIDQQQREYFLQQQIKTIQDELGGGNQEQEIEEMRKKAE
;
A
#
# COMPACT_ATOMS: atom_id res chain seq x y z
N MET A 1 20.17 -14.20 40.61
CA MET A 1 18.81 -13.93 40.19
C MET A 1 18.65 -12.77 39.26
N LYS A 2 19.39 -11.76 39.48
CA LYS A 2 19.38 -10.56 38.67
C LYS A 2 19.64 -10.85 37.19
N GLY A 3 20.61 -11.72 36.93
CA GLY A 3 20.90 -12.09 35.57
C GLY A 3 19.79 -12.82 34.89
N ARG A 4 18.88 -13.37 35.64
CA ARG A 4 17.78 -14.11 35.08
C ARG A 4 16.70 -13.21 34.52
N ILE A 5 16.39 -12.13 35.22
CA ILE A 5 15.47 -11.11 34.73
C ILE A 5 16.01 -10.48 33.49
N ASN A 6 17.28 -10.21 33.52
CA ASN A 6 17.96 -9.62 32.36
C ASN A 6 18.01 -10.61 31.20
N THR A 7 18.18 -11.90 31.49
CA THR A 7 18.26 -12.93 30.46
C THR A 7 17.02 -13.00 29.61
N LEU A 8 15.83 -12.74 30.18
CA LEU A 8 14.60 -12.73 29.44
C LEU A 8 14.55 -11.60 28.40
N ASN A 9 15.20 -10.50 28.73
CA ASN A 9 15.21 -9.33 27.83
C ASN A 9 16.51 -9.20 27.06
N GLU A 10 17.47 -10.06 27.33
CA GLU A 10 18.84 -9.84 26.93
C GLU A 10 19.35 -10.68 25.81
N GLU A 11 18.51 -11.44 25.17
CA GLU A 11 18.92 -12.05 23.94
C GLU A 11 18.91 -10.99 22.85
N ILE A 12 19.54 -9.88 23.13
CA ILE A 12 19.76 -8.82 22.17
C ILE A 12 21.07 -9.12 21.46
N PRO A 13 21.05 -9.28 20.14
CA PRO A 13 22.26 -9.52 19.39
C PRO A 13 23.26 -8.39 19.53
N ALA A 14 24.54 -8.70 19.41
CA ALA A 14 25.59 -7.70 19.48
C ALA A 14 25.41 -6.65 18.37
N LYS A 15 25.87 -5.44 18.65
CA LYS A 15 25.75 -4.33 17.68
C LYS A 15 26.48 -4.61 16.38
N ASP A 16 27.50 -5.43 16.42
CA ASP A 16 28.28 -5.81 15.24
C ASP A 16 27.77 -7.07 14.54
N ASP A 17 26.63 -7.59 14.98
CA ASP A 17 25.99 -8.74 14.33
C ASP A 17 25.38 -8.29 13.00
N LYS A 18 26.08 -8.57 11.94
CA LYS A 18 25.66 -8.16 10.60
C LYS A 18 24.37 -8.81 10.16
N GLU A 19 24.15 -10.07 10.56
CA GLU A 19 22.94 -10.78 10.24
C GLU A 19 21.72 -10.10 10.88
N PHE A 20 21.84 -9.75 12.16
CA PHE A 20 20.78 -9.07 12.86
C PHE A 20 20.54 -7.67 12.27
N GLN A 21 21.59 -6.96 11.94
CA GLN A 21 21.47 -5.65 11.31
C GLN A 21 20.75 -5.76 9.96
N ALA A 22 21.07 -6.79 9.19
CA ALA A 22 20.40 -7.05 7.92
C ALA A 22 18.93 -7.36 8.13
N LEU A 23 18.59 -8.13 9.17
CA LEU A 23 17.20 -8.41 9.52
C LEU A 23 16.43 -7.14 9.87
N VAL A 24 17.05 -6.28 10.68
CA VAL A 24 16.43 -5.01 11.08
C VAL A 24 16.23 -4.11 9.88
N GLU A 25 17.22 -4.00 9.02
CA GLU A 25 17.11 -3.18 7.81
C GLU A 25 16.04 -3.73 6.86
N ALA A 26 15.96 -5.04 6.73
CA ALA A 26 14.91 -5.67 5.92
C ALA A 26 13.53 -5.36 6.50
N CYS A 27 13.39 -5.41 7.82
CA CYS A 27 12.13 -5.04 8.48
C CYS A 27 11.78 -3.57 8.23
N LYS A 28 12.76 -2.68 8.32
CA LYS A 28 12.54 -1.26 8.00
C LYS A 28 12.05 -1.07 6.57
N ASP A 29 12.74 -1.67 5.64
CA ASP A 29 12.41 -1.54 4.22
C ASP A 29 11.01 -2.08 3.93
N LEU A 30 10.68 -3.24 4.45
CA LEU A 30 9.37 -3.83 4.28
C LEU A 30 8.27 -2.99 4.93
N THR A 31 8.54 -2.44 6.11
CA THR A 31 7.59 -1.57 6.79
C THR A 31 7.34 -0.30 5.99
N VAL A 32 8.40 0.30 5.45
CA VAL A 32 8.26 1.48 4.60
C VAL A 32 7.44 1.16 3.35
N ARG A 33 7.69 0.01 2.72
CA ARG A 33 6.90 -0.44 1.58
C ARG A 33 5.44 -0.65 1.95
N TYR A 34 5.21 -1.25 3.11
CA TYR A 34 3.86 -1.45 3.62
C TYR A 34 3.12 -0.13 3.80
N ILE A 35 3.78 0.85 4.42
CA ILE A 35 3.20 2.18 4.64
C ILE A 35 2.87 2.86 3.32
N LYS A 36 3.75 2.74 2.33
CA LYS A 36 3.51 3.33 1.01
C LYS A 36 2.34 2.69 0.27
N SER A 37 2.17 1.38 0.46
CA SER A 37 1.10 0.63 -0.19
C SER A 37 -0.20 0.67 0.58
N SER A 38 -0.18 1.11 1.82
CA SER A 38 -1.34 1.14 2.71
C SER A 38 -1.74 2.58 3.00
N ASP A 39 -3.03 2.86 2.92
CA ASP A 39 -3.57 4.16 3.29
C ASP A 39 -3.79 4.30 4.80
N MET A 40 -3.50 3.25 5.56
CA MET A 40 -3.77 3.21 7.00
C MET A 40 -2.79 4.04 7.82
N PHE A 41 -1.64 4.38 7.25
CA PHE A 41 -0.59 5.10 7.96
C PHE A 41 -0.32 6.45 7.29
N PRO A 42 -0.05 7.49 8.10
CA PRO A 42 0.41 8.76 7.55
C PRO A 42 1.75 8.58 6.83
N GLN A 43 1.98 9.36 5.80
CA GLN A 43 3.24 9.32 5.06
C GLN A 43 4.45 9.63 5.95
N ASP A 44 4.25 10.43 6.97
CA ASP A 44 5.29 10.78 7.94
C ASP A 44 5.79 9.59 8.72
N SER A 45 4.98 8.54 8.84
CA SER A 45 5.36 7.32 9.56
C SER A 45 6.56 6.62 8.91
N ALA A 46 6.64 6.63 7.59
CA ALA A 46 7.77 6.05 6.88
C ALA A 46 9.07 6.76 7.24
N PHE A 47 9.04 8.07 7.31
CA PHE A 47 10.20 8.87 7.71
C PHE A 47 10.60 8.59 9.15
N ALA A 48 9.64 8.52 10.04
CA ALA A 48 9.90 8.21 11.45
C ALA A 48 10.57 6.85 11.61
N ILE A 49 10.10 5.85 10.87
CA ILE A 49 10.64 4.50 10.92
C ILE A 49 12.09 4.48 10.43
N LYS A 50 12.39 5.19 9.36
CA LYS A 50 13.75 5.27 8.83
C LYS A 50 14.72 5.88 9.83
N ASN A 51 14.24 6.76 10.68
CA ASN A 51 15.08 7.46 11.66
C ASN A 51 15.22 6.72 12.99
N ILE A 52 14.50 5.62 13.18
CA ILE A 52 14.65 4.81 14.39
C ILE A 52 15.96 4.05 14.31
N SER A 53 16.85 4.31 15.23
CA SER A 53 18.16 3.67 15.29
C SER A 53 18.20 2.47 16.23
N ASN A 54 17.33 2.43 17.24
CA ASN A 54 17.28 1.34 18.20
C ASN A 54 16.48 0.17 17.65
N PRO A 55 17.13 -1.00 17.42
CA PRO A 55 16.43 -2.14 16.85
C PRO A 55 15.28 -2.65 17.70
N MET A 56 15.44 -2.67 19.02
CA MET A 56 14.39 -3.12 19.93
C MET A 56 13.17 -2.22 19.84
N PHE A 57 13.39 -0.92 19.87
CA PHE A 57 12.30 0.04 19.73
C PHE A 57 11.62 -0.08 18.38
N LEU A 58 12.41 -0.27 17.32
CA LEU A 58 11.87 -0.44 15.97
C LEU A 58 10.96 -1.67 15.87
N VAL A 59 11.43 -2.80 16.37
CA VAL A 59 10.67 -4.05 16.34
C VAL A 59 9.38 -3.90 17.13
N ASP A 60 9.46 -3.35 18.33
CA ASP A 60 8.29 -3.13 19.18
C ASP A 60 7.31 -2.14 18.54
N PHE A 61 7.81 -1.09 17.94
CA PHE A 61 7.00 -0.10 17.24
C PHE A 61 6.24 -0.74 16.09
N ILE A 62 6.93 -1.54 15.30
CA ILE A 62 6.29 -2.23 14.16
C ILE A 62 5.26 -3.22 14.65
N CYS A 63 5.59 -4.03 15.66
CA CYS A 63 4.66 -5.00 16.21
C CYS A 63 3.39 -4.34 16.75
N THR A 64 3.54 -3.18 17.37
CA THR A 64 2.42 -2.48 17.97
C THR A 64 1.52 -1.84 16.93
N ASN A 65 2.11 -1.31 15.85
CA ASN A 65 1.37 -0.51 14.87
C ASN A 65 0.85 -1.29 13.68
N LEU A 66 1.41 -2.47 13.41
CA LEU A 66 0.90 -3.29 12.31
C LEU A 66 -0.51 -3.79 12.62
N PRO A 67 -1.40 -3.82 11.61
CA PRO A 67 -2.74 -4.36 11.79
C PRO A 67 -2.73 -5.88 11.77
N LEU A 68 -2.01 -6.47 12.70
CA LEU A 68 -1.93 -7.92 12.84
C LEU A 68 -3.12 -8.44 13.62
N LYS A 69 -3.43 -9.71 13.41
CA LYS A 69 -4.40 -10.41 14.23
C LYS A 69 -3.88 -10.44 15.66
N LYS A 70 -4.81 -10.40 16.60
CA LYS A 70 -4.48 -10.40 18.01
C LYS A 70 -3.57 -11.58 18.38
N ASP A 71 -3.85 -12.75 17.84
CA ASP A 71 -3.06 -13.95 18.10
C ASP A 71 -1.62 -13.81 17.61
N GLU A 72 -1.43 -13.20 16.45
CA GLU A 72 -0.10 -12.95 15.90
C GLU A 72 0.68 -11.96 16.74
N LYS A 73 0.03 -10.90 17.21
CA LYS A 73 0.65 -9.95 18.12
C LYS A 73 1.09 -10.59 19.42
N ILE A 74 0.24 -11.43 20.00
CA ILE A 74 0.57 -12.16 21.23
C ILE A 74 1.73 -13.09 20.97
N GLU A 75 1.73 -13.81 19.87
CA GLU A 75 2.82 -14.69 19.49
C GLU A 75 4.15 -13.93 19.42
N LEU A 76 4.16 -12.80 18.73
CA LEU A 76 5.36 -11.98 18.62
C LEU A 76 5.85 -11.48 19.96
N LEU A 77 4.94 -11.05 20.83
CA LEU A 77 5.32 -10.53 22.14
C LEU A 77 5.81 -11.61 23.09
N ARG A 78 5.44 -12.87 22.83
CA ARG A 78 5.92 -14.00 23.62
C ARG A 78 7.30 -14.47 23.24
N ILE A 79 7.79 -14.07 22.07
CA ILE A 79 9.14 -14.44 21.65
C ILE A 79 10.14 -13.58 22.42
N ASP A 80 10.91 -14.21 23.29
CA ASP A 80 11.83 -13.50 24.16
C ASP A 80 13.10 -13.05 23.43
N ALA A 81 13.60 -13.87 22.52
CA ALA A 81 14.80 -13.54 21.77
C ALA A 81 14.48 -12.49 20.72
N LEU A 82 15.17 -11.37 20.77
CA LEU A 82 14.95 -10.28 19.82
C LEU A 82 15.20 -10.72 18.38
N ARG A 83 16.22 -11.52 18.16
CA ARG A 83 16.52 -12.05 16.82
C ARG A 83 15.37 -12.89 16.30
N ALA A 84 14.84 -13.81 17.11
CA ALA A 84 13.72 -14.67 16.72
C ALA A 84 12.46 -13.86 16.48
N ARG A 85 12.22 -12.86 17.33
CA ARG A 85 11.08 -11.96 17.16
C ARG A 85 11.20 -11.18 15.86
N THR A 86 12.37 -10.65 15.59
CA THR A 86 12.64 -9.90 14.34
C THR A 86 12.46 -10.80 13.13
N TYR A 87 12.92 -12.03 13.21
CA TYR A 87 12.79 -12.99 12.13
C TYR A 87 11.33 -13.30 11.84
N ARG A 88 10.56 -13.56 12.88
CA ARG A 88 9.13 -13.82 12.74
C ARG A 88 8.39 -12.59 12.22
N LEU A 89 8.77 -11.42 12.72
CA LEU A 89 8.22 -10.17 12.23
C LEU A 89 8.51 -9.97 10.74
N LEU A 90 9.72 -10.31 10.31
CA LEU A 90 10.10 -10.23 8.91
C LEU A 90 9.22 -11.12 8.03
N GLU A 91 8.93 -12.35 8.49
CA GLU A 91 8.03 -13.25 7.76
C GLU A 91 6.63 -12.64 7.64
N ILE A 92 6.11 -12.12 8.75
CA ILE A 92 4.79 -11.50 8.78
C ILE A 92 4.77 -10.26 7.90
N LEU A 93 5.79 -9.41 7.99
CA LEU A 93 5.90 -8.22 7.16
C LEU A 93 5.95 -8.56 5.68
N ASN A 94 6.71 -9.58 5.34
CA ASN A 94 6.81 -10.02 3.95
C ASN A 94 5.44 -10.43 3.41
N ARG A 95 4.69 -11.19 4.19
CA ARG A 95 3.33 -11.57 3.84
C ARG A 95 2.42 -10.35 3.70
N GLU A 96 2.45 -9.48 4.70
CA GLU A 96 1.57 -8.31 4.73
C GLU A 96 1.90 -7.32 3.60
N VAL A 97 3.18 -7.12 3.31
CA VAL A 97 3.60 -6.26 2.21
C VAL A 97 3.11 -6.82 0.87
N GLN A 98 3.28 -8.13 0.66
CA GLN A 98 2.82 -8.76 -0.57
C GLN A 98 1.31 -8.60 -0.74
N LEU A 99 0.55 -8.83 0.33
CA LEU A 99 -0.90 -8.66 0.29
C LEU A 99 -1.29 -7.22 0.04
N ALA A 100 -0.62 -6.27 0.69
CA ALA A 100 -0.89 -4.85 0.50
C ALA A 100 -0.58 -4.40 -0.92
N GLU A 101 0.52 -4.87 -1.49
CA GLU A 101 0.91 -4.54 -2.85
C GLU A 101 -0.04 -5.13 -3.88
N ILE A 102 -0.49 -6.37 -3.66
CA ILE A 102 -1.49 -7.00 -4.51
C ILE A 102 -2.80 -6.23 -4.44
N LYS A 103 -3.23 -5.88 -3.23
CA LYS A 103 -4.45 -5.11 -3.02
C LYS A 103 -4.36 -3.74 -3.70
N GLU A 104 -3.23 -3.07 -3.57
CA GLU A 104 -2.99 -1.79 -4.23
C GLU A 104 -3.06 -1.94 -5.75
N SER A 105 -2.42 -2.98 -6.28
CA SER A 105 -2.44 -3.25 -7.72
C SER A 105 -3.86 -3.49 -8.22
N ILE A 106 -4.65 -4.27 -7.48
CA ILE A 106 -6.06 -4.51 -7.83
C ILE A 106 -6.85 -3.21 -7.80
N GLN A 107 -6.64 -2.40 -6.77
CA GLN A 107 -7.31 -1.10 -6.65
C GLN A 107 -6.93 -0.16 -7.78
N MET A 108 -5.65 -0.13 -8.17
CA MET A 108 -5.19 0.69 -9.28
C MET A 108 -5.83 0.24 -10.59
N ARG A 109 -5.90 -1.07 -10.85
CA ARG A 109 -6.56 -1.59 -12.04
C ARG A 109 -8.04 -1.23 -12.04
N ALA A 110 -8.70 -1.37 -10.90
CA ALA A 110 -10.11 -1.02 -10.77
C ALA A 110 -10.32 0.47 -11.06
N ARG A 111 -9.43 1.33 -10.55
CA ARG A 111 -9.50 2.77 -10.83
C ARG A 111 -9.27 3.06 -12.30
N GLU A 112 -8.29 2.42 -12.92
CA GLU A 112 -8.01 2.57 -14.35
C GLU A 112 -9.21 2.13 -15.18
N ASP A 113 -9.81 1.00 -14.83
CA ASP A 113 -11.01 0.51 -15.53
C ASP A 113 -12.18 1.47 -15.36
N ILE A 114 -12.38 1.96 -14.15
CA ILE A 114 -13.44 2.95 -13.88
C ILE A 114 -13.17 4.24 -14.65
N ASP A 115 -11.93 4.72 -14.61
CA ASP A 115 -11.53 5.93 -15.35
C ASP A 115 -11.74 5.74 -16.85
N GLN A 116 -11.35 4.58 -17.37
CA GLN A 116 -11.55 4.27 -18.78
C GLN A 116 -13.03 4.21 -19.13
N GLN A 117 -13.83 3.54 -18.31
CA GLN A 117 -15.26 3.49 -18.50
C GLN A 117 -15.90 4.87 -18.42
N GLN A 118 -15.45 5.70 -17.49
CA GLN A 118 -15.92 7.07 -17.38
C GLN A 118 -15.53 7.90 -18.59
N ARG A 119 -14.31 7.74 -19.10
CA ARG A 119 -13.86 8.41 -20.32
C ARG A 119 -14.68 7.98 -21.52
N GLU A 120 -14.91 6.67 -21.66
CA GLU A 120 -15.72 6.13 -22.74
C GLU A 120 -17.14 6.66 -22.66
N TYR A 121 -17.71 6.63 -21.46
CA TYR A 121 -19.05 7.18 -21.23
C TYR A 121 -19.09 8.66 -21.58
N PHE A 122 -18.11 9.42 -21.12
CA PHE A 122 -18.02 10.85 -21.40
C PHE A 122 -17.88 11.12 -22.89
N LEU A 123 -17.01 10.36 -23.55
CA LEU A 123 -16.85 10.46 -25.01
C LEU A 123 -18.13 10.12 -25.73
N GLN A 124 -18.82 9.05 -25.32
CA GLN A 124 -20.10 8.70 -25.92
C GLN A 124 -21.14 9.79 -25.71
N GLN A 125 -21.15 10.41 -24.54
CA GLN A 125 -22.05 11.53 -24.27
C GLN A 125 -21.71 12.73 -25.14
N GLN A 126 -20.43 13.02 -25.31
CA GLN A 126 -20.00 14.10 -26.20
C GLN A 126 -20.37 13.81 -27.65
N ILE A 127 -20.12 12.58 -28.10
CA ILE A 127 -20.50 12.18 -29.48
C ILE A 127 -22.00 12.30 -29.64
N LYS A 128 -22.77 11.83 -28.68
CA LYS A 128 -24.22 11.93 -28.71
C LYS A 128 -24.68 13.38 -28.75
N THR A 129 -24.08 14.23 -27.94
CA THR A 129 -24.39 15.65 -27.92
C THR A 129 -24.06 16.30 -29.26
N ILE A 130 -22.90 15.96 -29.82
CA ILE A 130 -22.48 16.46 -31.12
C ILE A 130 -23.42 15.94 -32.20
N GLN A 131 -23.78 14.66 -32.16
CA GLN A 131 -24.72 14.10 -33.09
C GLN A 131 -26.11 14.72 -32.98
N ASP A 132 -26.55 15.00 -31.74
CA ASP A 132 -27.84 15.67 -31.52
C ASP A 132 -27.78 17.11 -32.01
N GLU A 133 -26.66 17.81 -31.78
CA GLU A 133 -26.48 19.15 -32.30
C GLU A 133 -26.37 19.16 -33.82
N LEU A 134 -25.57 18.23 -34.35
CA LEU A 134 -25.47 18.05 -35.80
C LEU A 134 -26.74 17.51 -36.37
N GLY A 135 -27.35 16.54 -35.63
CA GLY A 135 -28.61 15.95 -36.06
C GLY A 135 -29.78 16.88 -35.95
N GLY A 136 -29.84 17.68 -34.88
CA GLY A 136 -30.90 18.64 -34.66
C GLY A 136 -30.71 19.91 -35.45
N GLY A 137 -29.49 20.37 -35.55
CA GLY A 137 -29.18 21.60 -36.25
C GLY A 137 -28.74 21.36 -37.70
N ASN A 138 -27.76 20.50 -37.88
CA ASN A 138 -27.15 20.29 -39.19
C ASN A 138 -27.86 19.30 -40.05
N GLN A 139 -28.57 18.31 -39.48
CA GLN A 139 -29.39 17.46 -40.31
C GLN A 139 -30.52 18.20 -40.98
N GLU A 140 -31.13 19.10 -40.24
CA GLU A 140 -32.12 19.98 -40.85
C GLU A 140 -31.51 20.86 -41.89
N GLN A 141 -30.33 21.41 -41.61
CA GLN A 141 -29.61 22.22 -42.59
C GLN A 141 -29.16 21.39 -43.79
N GLU A 142 -28.65 20.20 -43.56
CA GLU A 142 -28.24 19.31 -44.63
C GLU A 142 -29.43 18.88 -45.47
N ILE A 143 -30.53 18.60 -44.84
CA ILE A 143 -31.77 18.25 -45.57
C ILE A 143 -32.24 19.45 -46.36
N GLU A 144 -32.20 20.65 -45.80
CA GLU A 144 -32.56 21.84 -46.49
C GLU A 144 -31.60 22.13 -47.66
N GLU A 145 -30.29 21.96 -47.42
CA GLU A 145 -29.31 22.09 -48.49
C GLU A 145 -29.48 21.04 -49.58
N MET A 146 -29.77 19.83 -49.20
CA MET A 146 -30.05 18.77 -50.16
C MET A 146 -31.31 19.08 -50.96
N ARG A 147 -32.34 19.59 -50.29
CA ARG A 147 -33.54 20.04 -50.98
C ARG A 147 -33.25 21.18 -51.95
N LYS A 148 -32.45 22.13 -51.51
CA LYS A 148 -32.08 23.21 -52.39
C LYS A 148 -31.24 22.73 -53.56
N LYS A 149 -30.38 21.75 -53.35
CA LYS A 149 -29.61 21.19 -54.45
C LYS A 149 -30.42 20.29 -55.35
N ALA A 150 -31.49 19.70 -54.84
CA ALA A 150 -32.39 18.87 -55.64
C ALA A 150 -33.35 19.70 -56.45
N GLU A 151 -33.52 20.95 -56.09
CA GLU A 151 -34.31 21.88 -56.88
C GLU A 151 -33.44 22.53 -57.96
#